data_1018de741e60572ae2c694f130c89a97
#
_entry.id   1018de741e60572ae2c694f130c89a97
#
_cell.length_a   1.000
_cell.length_b   1.000
_cell.length_c   1.000
_cell.angle_alpha   90.00
_cell.angle_beta   90.00
_cell.angle_gamma   90.00
#
_symmetry.space_group_name_H-M   'P 1'
#
loop_
_entity.id
_entity.type
_entity.pdbx_description
1 polymer ?
#
loop_
_entity_poly.entity_id
_entity_poly.type
_entity_poly.pdbx_seq_one_letter_code
_entity_poly.pdbx_strand_id
1 'polypeptide(L)'
;YMRDATFVPDTKDILPLLSEMQNAHEQIVVVVDEYGGTAGIITIEDIVEEIVGEIEDEFDPDNKYLTRLSRREWLVDGRFPCDDAVDLGWPIEESDDYETVAGWILDLCDSVPDIGEVFEVSGYKFKVQSMRGQRISLIRVTAPAPDEPAPQNEETQVTAHE
;
A
#
# COMPACT_ATOMS: atom_id res chain seq x y z
N TYR A 1 -3.13 -31.70 -9.84
CA TYR A 1 -2.34 -31.15 -10.95
C TYR A 1 -0.97 -30.77 -10.41
N MET A 2 0.03 -31.66 -10.58
CA MET A 2 1.43 -31.31 -10.34
C MET A 2 1.90 -30.47 -11.52
N ARG A 3 2.33 -29.25 -11.28
CA ARG A 3 3.09 -28.46 -12.25
C ARG A 3 4.56 -28.89 -12.16
N ASP A 4 5.23 -28.97 -13.30
CA ASP A 4 6.65 -29.22 -13.33
C ASP A 4 7.40 -28.08 -12.65
N ALA A 5 8.36 -28.40 -11.78
CA ALA A 5 9.18 -27.39 -11.12
C ALA A 5 10.18 -26.79 -12.13
N THR A 6 10.28 -25.47 -12.15
CA THR A 6 11.30 -24.78 -12.93
C THR A 6 12.61 -24.72 -12.15
N PHE A 7 13.69 -25.12 -12.81
CA PHE A 7 15.04 -25.15 -12.26
C PHE A 7 15.89 -24.03 -12.86
N VAL A 8 16.61 -23.31 -12.02
CA VAL A 8 17.52 -22.22 -12.42
C VAL A 8 18.89 -22.42 -11.77
N PRO A 9 20.00 -22.07 -12.46
CA PRO A 9 21.32 -22.14 -11.85
C PRO A 9 21.50 -21.04 -10.80
N ASP A 10 22.33 -21.30 -9.79
CA ASP A 10 22.68 -20.34 -8.75
C ASP A 10 23.43 -19.09 -9.26
N THR A 11 23.97 -19.16 -10.48
CA THR A 11 24.63 -18.04 -11.17
C THR A 11 23.67 -17.13 -11.93
N LYS A 12 22.36 -17.43 -11.96
CA LYS A 12 21.34 -16.63 -12.66
C LYS A 12 21.18 -15.25 -11.99
N ASP A 13 21.22 -14.19 -12.80
CA ASP A 13 20.92 -12.84 -12.32
C ASP A 13 19.46 -12.70 -11.90
N ILE A 14 19.22 -12.02 -10.78
CA ILE A 14 17.88 -11.89 -10.17
C ILE A 14 16.89 -11.06 -10.99
N LEU A 15 17.33 -10.01 -11.69
CA LEU A 15 16.43 -9.16 -12.49
C LEU A 15 15.85 -9.91 -13.70
N PRO A 16 16.67 -10.60 -14.55
CA PRO A 16 16.14 -11.46 -15.58
C PRO A 16 15.27 -12.59 -15.04
N LEU A 17 15.65 -13.19 -13.91
CA LEU A 17 14.88 -14.25 -13.26
C LEU A 17 13.48 -13.75 -12.84
N LEU A 18 13.41 -12.58 -12.24
CA LEU A 18 12.12 -11.97 -11.87
C LEU A 18 11.20 -11.80 -13.08
N SER A 19 11.74 -11.28 -14.20
CA SER A 19 10.97 -11.11 -15.44
C SER A 19 10.49 -12.45 -16.02
N GLU A 20 11.33 -13.48 -16.00
CA GLU A 20 10.98 -14.82 -16.47
C GLU A 20 9.87 -15.43 -15.60
N MET A 21 9.99 -15.35 -14.28
CA MET A 21 8.98 -15.84 -13.34
C MET A 21 7.63 -15.13 -13.52
N GLN A 22 7.64 -13.82 -13.70
CA GLN A 22 6.42 -13.04 -13.93
C GLN A 22 5.75 -13.42 -15.25
N ASN A 23 6.51 -13.57 -16.33
CA ASN A 23 5.99 -13.97 -17.64
C ASN A 23 5.43 -15.40 -17.64
N ALA A 24 6.07 -16.31 -16.91
CA ALA A 24 5.63 -17.69 -16.78
C ALA A 24 4.52 -17.90 -15.72
N HIS A 25 4.15 -16.84 -14.97
CA HIS A 25 3.24 -16.92 -13.82
C HIS A 25 3.69 -17.93 -12.76
N GLU A 26 5.00 -18.03 -12.57
CA GLU A 26 5.62 -18.88 -11.55
C GLU A 26 5.96 -18.05 -10.32
N GLN A 27 5.61 -18.57 -9.16
CA GLN A 27 5.88 -17.89 -7.88
C GLN A 27 7.11 -18.44 -7.17
N ILE A 28 7.51 -19.67 -7.51
CA ILE A 28 8.61 -20.40 -6.88
C ILE A 28 9.43 -21.11 -7.96
N VAL A 29 10.75 -21.03 -7.87
CA VAL A 29 11.70 -21.79 -8.67
C VAL A 29 12.71 -22.51 -7.78
N VAL A 30 13.25 -23.62 -8.28
CA VAL A 30 14.29 -24.39 -7.59
C VAL A 30 15.66 -23.94 -8.10
N VAL A 31 16.55 -23.59 -7.20
CA VAL A 31 17.94 -23.23 -7.52
C VAL A 31 18.82 -24.49 -7.46
N VAL A 32 19.59 -24.70 -8.51
CA VAL A 32 20.53 -25.82 -8.61
C VAL A 32 21.97 -25.33 -8.63
N ASP A 33 22.83 -26.07 -7.96
CA ASP A 33 24.28 -25.85 -7.97
C ASP A 33 24.96 -26.43 -9.20
N GLU A 34 26.25 -26.20 -9.36
CA GLU A 34 27.08 -26.70 -10.47
C GLU A 34 27.20 -28.22 -10.52
N TYR A 35 26.85 -28.92 -9.45
CA TYR A 35 26.84 -30.38 -9.36
C TYR A 35 25.47 -31.01 -9.63
N GLY A 36 24.48 -30.18 -9.96
CA GLY A 36 23.10 -30.61 -10.18
C GLY A 36 22.32 -30.88 -8.88
N GLY A 37 22.87 -30.51 -7.72
CA GLY A 37 22.19 -30.57 -6.44
C GLY A 37 21.27 -29.38 -6.25
N THR A 38 20.23 -29.55 -5.44
CA THR A 38 19.35 -28.45 -5.05
C THR A 38 20.05 -27.54 -4.04
N ALA A 39 20.33 -26.31 -4.44
CA ALA A 39 20.91 -25.28 -3.56
C ALA A 39 19.83 -24.65 -2.68
N GLY A 40 18.60 -24.52 -3.17
CA GLY A 40 17.48 -23.93 -2.44
C GLY A 40 16.28 -23.67 -3.33
N ILE A 41 15.36 -22.88 -2.81
CA ILE A 41 14.21 -22.36 -3.55
C ILE A 41 14.23 -20.83 -3.48
N ILE A 42 13.72 -20.17 -4.52
CA ILE A 42 13.53 -18.73 -4.56
C ILE A 42 12.06 -18.43 -4.91
N THR A 43 11.48 -17.48 -4.20
CA THR A 43 10.15 -16.93 -4.48
C THR A 43 10.27 -15.55 -5.13
N ILE A 44 9.19 -15.09 -5.79
CA ILE A 44 9.13 -13.70 -6.30
C ILE A 44 9.31 -12.71 -5.14
N GLU A 45 8.73 -12.99 -3.98
CA GLU A 45 8.83 -12.18 -2.78
C GLU A 45 10.29 -12.03 -2.33
N ASP A 46 11.08 -13.10 -2.30
CA ASP A 46 12.51 -13.06 -1.96
C ASP A 46 13.30 -12.15 -2.90
N ILE A 47 13.02 -12.25 -4.21
CA ILE A 47 13.69 -11.40 -5.22
C ILE A 47 13.30 -9.92 -5.04
N VAL A 48 12.01 -9.66 -4.81
CA VAL A 48 11.52 -8.30 -4.59
C VAL A 48 12.14 -7.71 -3.32
N GLU A 49 12.23 -8.48 -2.24
CA GLU A 49 12.89 -8.09 -1.00
C GLU A 49 14.36 -7.73 -1.23
N GLU A 50 15.10 -8.53 -1.99
CA GLU A 50 16.53 -8.26 -2.30
C GLU A 50 16.71 -7.01 -3.18
N ILE A 51 15.83 -6.78 -4.16
CA ILE A 51 15.91 -5.61 -5.06
C ILE A 51 15.53 -4.33 -4.33
N VAL A 52 14.52 -4.41 -3.47
CA VAL A 52 14.01 -3.28 -2.71
C VAL A 52 14.91 -2.99 -1.51
N GLY A 53 15.66 -4.00 -1.06
CA GLY A 53 16.31 -4.05 0.24
C GLY A 53 15.27 -4.30 1.34
N GLU A 54 15.73 -4.59 2.52
CA GLU A 54 14.91 -4.31 3.70
C GLU A 54 14.52 -2.86 3.56
N ILE A 55 13.23 -2.60 3.37
CA ILE A 55 12.73 -1.26 3.60
C ILE A 55 13.00 -1.08 5.09
N GLU A 56 14.17 -0.50 5.41
CA GLU A 56 14.34 0.09 6.73
C GLU A 56 13.18 1.07 6.80
N ASP A 57 12.15 0.64 7.52
CA ASP A 57 11.10 1.53 7.91
C ASP A 57 11.77 2.72 8.57
N GLU A 58 11.88 3.84 7.86
CA GLU A 58 12.08 5.13 8.52
C GLU A 58 10.88 5.43 9.44
N PHE A 59 9.95 4.49 9.48
CA PHE A 59 8.77 4.53 10.31
C PHE A 59 9.06 3.77 11.59
N ASP A 60 9.08 4.53 12.67
CA ASP A 60 9.22 4.08 14.03
C ASP A 60 8.44 2.76 14.26
N PRO A 61 9.12 1.62 14.49
CA PRO A 61 8.46 0.35 14.79
C PRO A 61 7.57 0.42 16.04
N ASP A 62 7.67 1.49 16.82
CA ASP A 62 6.87 1.74 18.00
C ASP A 62 5.52 2.41 17.68
N ASN A 63 5.23 2.76 16.42
CA ASN A 63 3.91 3.32 16.09
C ASN A 63 2.85 2.23 16.00
N LYS A 64 2.29 1.89 17.16
CA LYS A 64 1.23 0.88 17.33
C LYS A 64 -0.06 1.15 16.55
N TYR A 65 -0.21 2.33 15.96
CA TYR A 65 -1.40 2.78 15.21
C TYR A 65 -1.27 2.58 13.71
N LEU A 66 -0.07 2.29 13.21
CA LEU A 66 0.21 2.16 11.77
C LEU A 66 0.81 0.80 11.45
N THR A 67 0.22 0.10 10.47
CA THR A 67 0.76 -1.13 9.91
C THR A 67 0.91 -0.97 8.40
N ARG A 68 2.11 -1.15 7.89
CA ARG A 68 2.35 -1.11 6.46
C ARG A 68 1.96 -2.45 5.83
N LEU A 69 1.09 -2.44 4.82
CA LEU A 69 0.64 -3.63 4.09
C LEU A 69 1.45 -3.87 2.82
N SER A 70 1.84 -2.78 2.15
CA SER A 70 2.65 -2.79 0.93
C SER A 70 3.33 -1.44 0.74
N ARG A 71 4.04 -1.25 -0.37
CA ARG A 71 4.68 0.05 -0.69
C ARG A 71 3.71 1.23 -0.74
N ARG A 72 2.43 0.95 -1.06
CA ARG A 72 1.42 1.97 -1.28
C ARG A 72 0.18 1.79 -0.43
N GLU A 73 0.21 0.85 0.50
CA GLU A 73 -0.94 0.54 1.33
C GLU A 73 -0.56 0.44 2.80
N TRP A 74 -1.37 1.06 3.62
CA TRP A 74 -1.26 1.05 5.08
C TRP A 74 -2.61 0.71 5.70
N LEU A 75 -2.55 0.11 6.86
CA LEU A 75 -3.68 -0.05 7.75
C LEU A 75 -3.43 0.83 8.97
N VAL A 76 -4.31 1.76 9.25
CA VAL A 76 -4.12 2.75 10.29
C VAL A 76 -5.30 2.78 11.26
N ASP A 77 -4.98 2.85 12.56
CA ASP A 77 -5.99 3.13 13.58
C ASP A 77 -6.54 4.56 13.41
N GLY A 78 -7.84 4.75 13.62
CA GLY A 78 -8.45 6.07 13.51
C GLY A 78 -7.85 7.15 14.41
N ARG A 79 -7.16 6.73 15.48
CA ARG A 79 -6.45 7.62 16.43
C ARG A 79 -5.07 8.07 15.93
N PHE A 80 -4.62 7.60 14.77
CA PHE A 80 -3.34 7.99 14.21
C PHE A 80 -3.28 9.52 14.05
N PRO A 81 -2.23 10.19 14.57
CA PRO A 81 -2.13 11.63 14.51
C PRO A 81 -2.02 12.15 13.08
N CYS A 82 -2.70 13.27 12.79
CA CYS A 82 -2.59 13.94 11.48
C CYS A 82 -1.18 14.43 11.19
N ASP A 83 -0.45 14.91 12.20
CA ASP A 83 0.93 15.37 12.04
C ASP A 83 1.84 14.25 11.52
N ASP A 84 1.73 13.06 12.10
CA ASP A 84 2.47 11.88 11.65
C ASP A 84 2.06 11.45 10.23
N ALA A 85 0.78 11.59 9.88
CA ALA A 85 0.28 11.30 8.53
C ALA A 85 0.82 12.30 7.48
N VAL A 86 0.93 13.58 7.84
CA VAL A 86 1.56 14.61 6.99
C VAL A 86 3.03 14.31 6.78
N ASP A 87 3.76 13.86 7.80
CA ASP A 87 5.16 13.44 7.70
C ASP A 87 5.34 12.24 6.74
N LEU A 88 4.33 11.38 6.63
CA LEU A 88 4.26 10.30 5.64
C LEU A 88 3.98 10.79 4.19
N GLY A 89 3.70 12.06 4.02
CA GLY A 89 3.33 12.64 2.72
C GLY A 89 1.86 12.47 2.35
N TRP A 90 0.99 12.10 3.31
CA TRP A 90 -0.45 12.01 3.05
C TRP A 90 -1.08 13.39 2.86
N PRO A 91 -2.09 13.53 2.00
CA PRO A 91 -2.68 14.82 1.63
C PRO A 91 -3.69 15.31 2.66
N ILE A 92 -3.26 15.40 3.92
CA ILE A 92 -4.05 15.91 5.04
C ILE A 92 -3.63 17.36 5.29
N GLU A 93 -4.59 18.25 5.33
CA GLU A 93 -4.36 19.64 5.67
C GLU A 93 -4.29 19.80 7.19
N GLU A 94 -3.37 20.62 7.67
CA GLU A 94 -3.30 20.97 9.09
C GLU A 94 -4.49 21.84 9.48
N SER A 95 -5.19 21.47 10.54
CA SER A 95 -6.34 22.22 11.06
C SER A 95 -6.46 22.03 12.56
N ASP A 96 -6.96 23.04 13.24
CA ASP A 96 -7.30 22.96 14.66
C ASP A 96 -8.62 22.20 14.92
N ASP A 97 -9.36 21.86 13.86
CA ASP A 97 -10.66 21.19 13.97
C ASP A 97 -10.53 19.67 14.18
N TYR A 98 -9.37 19.09 13.85
CA TYR A 98 -9.09 17.66 14.02
C TYR A 98 -7.62 17.39 14.33
N GLU A 99 -7.35 16.38 15.14
CA GLU A 99 -6.00 15.95 15.51
C GLU A 99 -5.65 14.55 14.96
N THR A 100 -6.67 13.78 14.56
CA THR A 100 -6.53 12.39 14.13
C THR A 100 -7.06 12.17 12.72
N VAL A 101 -6.56 11.11 12.06
CA VAL A 101 -7.02 10.75 10.71
C VAL A 101 -8.52 10.45 10.69
N ALA A 102 -9.05 9.81 11.73
CA ALA A 102 -10.50 9.61 11.84
C ALA A 102 -11.27 10.95 11.96
N GLY A 103 -10.74 11.89 12.75
CA GLY A 103 -11.31 13.23 12.88
C GLY A 103 -11.31 13.99 11.55
N TRP A 104 -10.22 13.91 10.82
CA TRP A 104 -10.11 14.52 9.49
C TRP A 104 -11.10 13.92 8.49
N ILE A 105 -11.28 12.59 8.46
CA ILE A 105 -12.29 11.95 7.58
C ILE A 105 -13.70 12.40 7.97
N LEU A 106 -14.01 12.51 9.26
CA LEU A 106 -15.30 13.00 9.72
C LEU A 106 -15.54 14.45 9.33
N ASP A 107 -14.50 15.28 9.28
CA ASP A 107 -14.59 16.67 8.81
C ASP A 107 -14.87 16.75 7.29
N LEU A 108 -14.38 15.78 6.51
CA LEU A 108 -14.70 15.65 5.08
C LEU A 108 -16.12 15.20 4.80
N CYS A 109 -16.80 14.61 5.79
CA CYS A 109 -18.12 14.01 5.65
C CYS A 109 -19.19 14.91 6.24
N ASP A 110 -20.35 14.98 5.59
CA ASP A 110 -21.54 15.60 6.16
C ASP A 110 -22.27 14.70 7.19
N SER A 111 -21.89 13.42 7.23
CA SER A 111 -22.49 12.41 8.11
C SER A 111 -21.47 11.36 8.52
N VAL A 112 -21.81 10.53 9.50
CA VAL A 112 -20.95 9.40 9.90
C VAL A 112 -20.83 8.42 8.73
N PRO A 113 -19.60 8.06 8.30
CA PRO A 113 -19.40 7.18 7.15
C PRO A 113 -19.76 5.73 7.49
N ASP A 114 -20.08 4.98 6.44
CA ASP A 114 -20.31 3.53 6.52
C ASP A 114 -19.01 2.73 6.33
N ILE A 115 -18.99 1.50 6.85
CA ILE A 115 -17.90 0.56 6.58
C ILE A 115 -17.83 0.28 5.08
N GLY A 116 -16.62 0.40 4.51
CA GLY A 116 -16.37 0.23 3.09
C GLY A 116 -16.43 1.53 2.27
N GLU A 117 -16.87 2.63 2.87
CA GLU A 117 -16.85 3.94 2.22
C GLU A 117 -15.42 4.40 1.94
N VAL A 118 -15.20 4.97 0.76
CA VAL A 118 -13.87 5.40 0.29
C VAL A 118 -13.88 6.91 0.04
N PHE A 119 -12.89 7.58 0.62
CA PHE A 119 -12.61 9.00 0.40
C PHE A 119 -11.35 9.12 -0.45
N GLU A 120 -11.42 9.85 -1.54
CA GLU A 120 -10.28 10.08 -2.42
C GLU A 120 -9.84 11.55 -2.33
N VAL A 121 -8.58 11.75 -1.94
CA VAL A 121 -7.97 13.07 -1.83
C VAL A 121 -6.58 13.02 -2.47
N SER A 122 -6.35 13.86 -3.48
CA SER A 122 -5.06 13.96 -4.20
C SER A 122 -4.53 12.60 -4.69
N GLY A 123 -5.42 11.71 -5.13
CA GLY A 123 -5.09 10.37 -5.59
C GLY A 123 -4.93 9.31 -4.50
N TYR A 124 -4.89 9.70 -3.23
CA TYR A 124 -4.93 8.77 -2.10
C TYR A 124 -6.35 8.32 -1.82
N LYS A 125 -6.52 7.04 -1.51
CA LYS A 125 -7.80 6.44 -1.15
C LYS A 125 -7.79 6.03 0.32
N PHE A 126 -8.76 6.56 1.07
CA PHE A 126 -8.97 6.26 2.49
C PHE A 126 -10.25 5.46 2.62
N LYS A 127 -10.13 4.17 2.87
CA LYS A 127 -11.27 3.26 3.01
C LYS A 127 -11.55 2.97 4.47
N VAL A 128 -12.77 3.20 4.92
CA VAL A 128 -13.23 2.83 6.25
C VAL A 128 -13.31 1.30 6.35
N GLN A 129 -12.41 0.68 7.11
CA GLN A 129 -12.35 -0.77 7.29
C GLN A 129 -13.22 -1.26 8.44
N SER A 130 -13.24 -0.51 9.55
CA SER A 130 -14.10 -0.84 10.68
C SER A 130 -14.53 0.38 11.48
N MET A 131 -15.65 0.23 12.16
CA MET A 131 -16.26 1.24 13.01
C MET A 131 -16.48 0.69 14.42
N ARG A 132 -16.42 1.55 15.41
CA ARG A 132 -16.92 1.28 16.77
C ARG A 132 -18.00 2.31 17.11
N GLY A 133 -19.28 1.92 16.97
CA GLY A 133 -20.38 2.87 17.04
C GLY A 133 -20.26 3.89 15.93
N GLN A 134 -20.13 5.17 16.30
CA GLN A 134 -19.98 6.29 15.35
C GLN A 134 -18.51 6.68 15.12
N ARG A 135 -17.55 5.94 15.69
CA ARG A 135 -16.12 6.21 15.56
C ARG A 135 -15.48 5.31 14.50
N ILE A 136 -14.69 5.90 13.62
CA ILE A 136 -13.84 5.16 12.70
C ILE A 136 -12.70 4.55 13.52
N SER A 137 -12.62 3.21 13.53
CA SER A 137 -11.60 2.50 14.30
C SER A 137 -10.41 2.06 13.45
N LEU A 138 -10.63 1.75 12.16
CA LEU A 138 -9.59 1.27 11.27
C LEU A 138 -9.82 1.79 9.85
N ILE A 139 -8.74 2.25 9.24
CA ILE A 139 -8.74 2.86 7.91
C ILE A 139 -7.66 2.20 7.06
N ARG A 140 -7.99 1.81 5.84
CA ARG A 140 -7.01 1.39 4.83
C ARG A 140 -6.67 2.57 3.94
N VAL A 141 -5.39 2.90 3.86
CA VAL A 141 -4.87 3.99 3.04
C VAL A 141 -4.12 3.42 1.85
N THR A 142 -4.45 3.88 0.65
CA THR A 142 -3.78 3.49 -0.59
C THR A 142 -3.25 4.73 -1.28
N ALA A 143 -1.94 4.79 -1.51
CA ALA A 143 -1.31 5.87 -2.26
C ALA A 143 -1.54 5.71 -3.78
N PRO A 144 -1.53 6.82 -4.54
CA PRO A 144 -1.66 6.76 -6.00
C PRO A 144 -0.50 5.99 -6.64
N ALA A 145 -0.75 5.40 -7.81
CA ALA A 145 0.31 4.79 -8.60
C ALA A 145 1.29 5.87 -9.13
N PRO A 146 2.60 5.59 -9.20
CA PRO A 146 3.59 6.57 -9.63
C PRO A 146 3.37 7.10 -11.06
N ASP A 147 2.62 6.41 -11.88
CA ASP A 147 2.30 6.76 -13.26
C ASP A 147 0.87 7.32 -13.48
N GLU A 148 0.08 7.45 -12.42
CA GLU A 148 -1.22 8.13 -12.53
C GLU A 148 -1.01 9.65 -12.47
N PRO A 149 -1.37 10.40 -13.54
CA PRO A 149 -1.36 11.86 -13.47
C PRO A 149 -2.33 12.30 -12.37
N ALA A 150 -1.88 13.25 -11.55
CA ALA A 150 -2.75 13.86 -10.55
C ALA A 150 -4.05 14.34 -11.23
N PRO A 151 -5.23 14.06 -10.66
CA PRO A 151 -6.47 14.54 -11.23
C PRO A 151 -6.40 16.04 -11.34
N GLN A 152 -6.48 16.55 -12.59
CA GLN A 152 -6.63 17.96 -12.82
C GLN A 152 -7.98 18.34 -12.23
N ASN A 153 -7.97 19.31 -11.32
CA ASN A 153 -9.18 19.90 -10.78
C ASN A 153 -10.06 20.36 -11.94
N GLU A 154 -11.02 19.54 -12.34
CA GLU A 154 -12.14 20.06 -13.12
C GLU A 154 -12.91 20.96 -12.17
N GLU A 155 -12.76 22.25 -12.39
CA GLU A 155 -13.64 23.27 -11.83
C GLU A 155 -15.07 22.81 -12.09
N THR A 156 -15.81 22.62 -11.02
CA THR A 156 -17.25 22.36 -11.04
C THR A 156 -17.92 23.49 -11.77
N GLN A 157 -18.18 23.32 -13.07
CA GLN A 157 -19.09 24.19 -13.77
C GLN A 157 -20.50 23.87 -13.29
N VAL A 158 -20.94 24.65 -12.33
CA VAL A 158 -22.37 24.73 -11.99
C VAL A 158 -23.07 25.38 -13.17
N THR A 159 -23.65 24.57 -14.05
CA THR A 159 -24.59 25.06 -15.03
C THR A 159 -25.90 25.38 -14.31
N ALA A 160 -26.10 26.63 -14.01
CA ALA A 160 -27.41 27.13 -13.63
C ALA A 160 -28.32 27.05 -14.87
N HIS A 161 -29.31 26.18 -14.82
CA HIS A 161 -30.43 26.25 -15.72
C HIS A 161 -31.49 27.17 -15.09
N GLU A 162 -31.77 28.25 -15.81
CA GLU A 162 -33.00 29.00 -15.60
C GLU A 162 -34.23 28.12 -15.88
#